data_39dd7b8f18b7a56433d8d173125539e0
#
_entry.id   39dd7b8f18b7a56433d8d173125539e0
#
_cell.length_a   1.000
_cell.length_b   1.000
_cell.length_c   1.000
_cell.angle_alpha   90.00
_cell.angle_beta   90.00
_cell.angle_gamma   90.00
#
_symmetry.space_group_name_H-M   'P 1'
#
loop_
_entity.id
_entity.type
_entity.pdbx_description
1 polymer ?
#
loop_
_entity_poly.entity_id
_entity_poly.type
_entity_poly.pdbx_seq_one_letter_code
_entity_poly.pdbx_strand_id
1 'polypeptide(L)'
;MQRVSDMTDTVFDGKVFPYIPQSKLQISDRLKLHADWPAEVDPITYEVIRHNLWHINEEHGATIQRISGSPVAMYALDLNPSILTEDAEFVYFGPYMQYMSGVTDTQVKWTLENRSENPGIEEGDMFLANDPWVGAAHQQDVMLMCPVFWKDELFCWVTNCLHQYDVGGITPGSFCPAAENAFEEGILIPPVKIIEKDVIRKDIEEVYLRASRKPQMVALDFRAQMAGNATARKRVLELVQRYGAGTVKGVMKRIIDNAESAFLNKLDRLPDGEWQERSYVEACRPGDRRTHRVMFTVRKKGRKLIFENDGTAPQDGAMNATYSGWRGSVMVALNELLCWDQNFAVGGALRHVEFNPSPGTFNCANF
;
A
#
# COMPACT_ATOMS: atom_id res chain seq x y z
N MET A 1 12.48 -3.53 25.09
CA MET A 1 11.38 -4.53 25.21
C MET A 1 10.80 -4.38 26.60
N GLN A 2 9.55 -3.96 26.72
CA GLN A 2 8.85 -3.79 28.00
C GLN A 2 8.63 -5.17 28.62
N ARG A 3 9.00 -5.34 29.90
CA ARG A 3 8.79 -6.63 30.58
C ARG A 3 7.33 -6.75 31.01
N VAL A 4 6.81 -7.96 31.00
CA VAL A 4 5.41 -8.23 31.43
C VAL A 4 5.15 -7.73 32.84
N SER A 5 6.17 -7.77 33.72
CA SER A 5 6.09 -7.25 35.10
C SER A 5 5.88 -5.73 35.19
N ASP A 6 6.16 -4.98 34.12
CA ASP A 6 6.10 -3.53 34.09
C ASP A 6 4.82 -3.02 33.39
N MET A 7 3.94 -3.94 32.96
CA MET A 7 2.73 -3.63 32.22
C MET A 7 1.53 -3.52 33.18
N THR A 8 1.06 -2.31 33.36
CA THR A 8 -0.22 -2.04 34.07
C THR A 8 -1.42 -2.02 33.12
N ASP A 9 -1.18 -1.78 31.83
CA ASP A 9 -2.21 -1.64 30.79
C ASP A 9 -1.96 -2.55 29.59
N THR A 10 -3.00 -2.84 28.83
CA THR A 10 -2.88 -3.57 27.57
C THR A 10 -2.13 -2.72 26.55
N VAL A 11 -1.26 -3.33 25.75
CA VAL A 11 -0.53 -2.64 24.66
C VAL A 11 -1.48 -2.08 23.60
N PHE A 12 -2.61 -2.76 23.37
CA PHE A 12 -3.66 -2.34 22.45
C PHE A 12 -4.84 -1.80 23.24
N ASP A 13 -5.26 -0.56 22.94
CA ASP A 13 -6.34 0.14 23.66
C ASP A 13 -7.76 -0.30 23.25
N GLY A 14 -7.87 -1.28 22.37
CA GLY A 14 -9.15 -1.81 21.89
C GLY A 14 -9.81 -0.96 20.80
N LYS A 15 -9.18 0.10 20.32
CA LYS A 15 -9.74 0.98 19.30
C LYS A 15 -9.05 0.79 17.97
N VAL A 16 -9.86 0.73 16.92
CA VAL A 16 -9.40 0.71 15.52
C VAL A 16 -9.98 1.92 14.80
N PHE A 17 -9.10 2.80 14.36
CA PHE A 17 -9.46 3.98 13.59
C PHE A 17 -8.85 3.90 12.20
N PRO A 18 -9.49 4.50 11.18
CA PRO A 18 -8.86 4.65 9.88
C PRO A 18 -7.53 5.40 10.01
N TYR A 19 -6.47 4.80 9.53
CA TYR A 19 -5.15 5.43 9.52
C TYR A 19 -5.08 6.45 8.38
N ILE A 20 -4.91 7.70 8.75
CA ILE A 20 -4.68 8.82 7.84
C ILE A 20 -3.27 9.35 8.13
N PRO A 21 -2.29 9.14 7.23
CA PRO A 21 -0.92 9.55 7.47
C PRO A 21 -0.80 11.05 7.74
N GLN A 22 -0.01 11.41 8.75
CA GLN A 22 0.36 12.79 9.00
C GLN A 22 1.42 13.26 7.99
N SER A 23 1.52 14.58 7.81
CA SER A 23 2.53 15.18 6.91
C SER A 23 3.98 14.88 7.33
N LYS A 24 4.19 14.63 8.63
CA LYS A 24 5.48 14.21 9.19
C LYS A 24 5.27 12.93 9.98
N LEU A 25 5.94 11.87 9.55
CA LEU A 25 5.91 10.58 10.22
C LEU A 25 6.66 10.62 11.55
N GLN A 26 6.11 9.92 12.55
CA GLN A 26 6.74 9.72 13.84
C GLN A 26 7.46 8.37 13.85
N ILE A 27 8.74 8.39 13.48
CA ILE A 27 9.58 7.19 13.36
C ILE A 27 10.54 7.15 14.55
N SER A 28 10.76 5.96 15.12
CA SER A 28 11.72 5.78 16.23
C SER A 28 13.14 6.15 15.81
N ASP A 29 13.87 6.85 16.67
CA ASP A 29 15.28 7.20 16.47
C ASP A 29 16.21 5.96 16.33
N ARG A 30 15.72 4.77 16.66
CA ARG A 30 16.45 3.51 16.45
C ARG A 30 16.57 3.15 14.97
N LEU A 31 15.60 3.57 14.15
CA LEU A 31 15.61 3.31 12.72
C LEU A 31 16.29 4.47 11.99
N LYS A 32 17.49 4.22 11.51
CA LYS A 32 18.20 5.20 10.68
C LYS A 32 17.70 5.15 9.26
N LEU A 33 17.38 6.31 8.70
CA LEU A 33 16.92 6.45 7.33
C LEU A 33 18.07 6.96 6.45
N HIS A 34 18.29 6.32 5.30
CA HIS A 34 19.25 6.76 4.30
C HIS A 34 18.61 7.83 3.40
N ALA A 35 18.67 9.09 3.83
CA ALA A 35 18.06 10.23 3.15
C ALA A 35 19.04 11.08 2.34
N ASP A 36 20.33 10.78 2.38
CA ASP A 36 21.38 11.58 1.71
C ASP A 36 21.55 11.18 0.24
N TRP A 37 21.57 12.18 -0.64
CA TRP A 37 21.86 12.01 -2.07
C TRP A 37 22.57 13.24 -2.64
N PRO A 38 23.42 13.08 -3.68
CA PRO A 38 24.01 14.21 -4.40
C PRO A 38 22.94 14.98 -5.19
N ALA A 39 23.10 16.29 -5.29
CA ALA A 39 22.17 17.16 -6.01
C ALA A 39 22.12 16.86 -7.52
N GLU A 40 23.20 16.34 -8.10
CA GLU A 40 23.32 16.09 -9.53
C GLU A 40 23.70 14.64 -9.83
N VAL A 41 23.00 14.06 -10.79
CA VAL A 41 23.33 12.77 -11.43
C VAL A 41 23.38 13.03 -12.93
N ASP A 42 24.43 12.55 -13.61
CA ASP A 42 24.56 12.75 -15.05
C ASP A 42 23.39 12.08 -15.81
N PRO A 43 22.99 12.65 -16.97
CA PRO A 43 21.81 12.19 -17.68
C PRO A 43 21.85 10.71 -18.12
N ILE A 44 23.02 10.19 -18.48
CA ILE A 44 23.15 8.80 -18.93
C ILE A 44 22.99 7.86 -17.76
N THR A 45 23.67 8.11 -16.65
CA THR A 45 23.53 7.32 -15.41
C THR A 45 22.09 7.38 -14.88
N TYR A 46 21.44 8.56 -14.95
CA TYR A 46 20.04 8.71 -14.60
C TYR A 46 19.15 7.75 -15.41
N GLU A 47 19.24 7.78 -16.74
CA GLU A 47 18.41 6.92 -17.59
C GLU A 47 18.69 5.44 -17.37
N VAL A 48 19.95 5.04 -17.23
CA VAL A 48 20.32 3.64 -16.97
C VAL A 48 19.71 3.15 -15.64
N ILE A 49 19.87 3.91 -14.56
CA ILE A 49 19.34 3.49 -13.23
C ILE A 49 17.81 3.55 -13.24
N ARG A 50 17.19 4.58 -13.81
CA ARG A 50 15.75 4.73 -13.93
C ARG A 50 15.11 3.53 -14.61
N HIS A 51 15.64 3.11 -15.75
CA HIS A 51 15.16 1.92 -16.48
C HIS A 51 15.41 0.63 -15.69
N ASN A 52 16.54 0.50 -15.01
CA ASN A 52 16.79 -0.67 -14.15
C ASN A 52 15.78 -0.75 -12.99
N LEU A 53 15.48 0.35 -12.30
CA LEU A 53 14.46 0.38 -11.23
C LEU A 53 13.08 -0.03 -11.76
N TRP A 54 12.72 0.46 -12.96
CA TRP A 54 11.49 0.05 -13.62
C TRP A 54 11.47 -1.46 -13.90
N HIS A 55 12.52 -2.01 -14.52
CA HIS A 55 12.61 -3.43 -14.82
C HIS A 55 12.67 -4.30 -13.57
N ILE A 56 13.28 -3.83 -12.48
CA ILE A 56 13.22 -4.53 -11.18
C ILE A 56 11.77 -4.68 -10.72
N ASN A 57 10.98 -3.63 -10.86
CA ASN A 57 9.58 -3.68 -10.46
C ASN A 57 8.74 -4.60 -11.37
N GLU A 58 9.02 -4.63 -12.68
CA GLU A 58 8.41 -5.60 -13.61
C GLU A 58 8.81 -7.05 -13.30
N GLU A 59 10.11 -7.31 -13.06
CA GLU A 59 10.63 -8.63 -12.68
C GLU A 59 10.00 -9.11 -11.37
N HIS A 60 9.80 -8.20 -10.42
CA HIS A 60 9.11 -8.45 -9.16
C HIS A 60 7.69 -9.00 -9.39
N GLY A 61 6.86 -8.29 -10.14
CA GLY A 61 5.49 -8.74 -10.45
C GLY A 61 5.44 -10.03 -11.26
N ALA A 62 6.30 -10.16 -12.27
CA ALA A 62 6.40 -11.39 -13.07
C ALA A 62 6.84 -12.60 -12.24
N THR A 63 7.68 -12.41 -11.22
CA THR A 63 8.08 -13.48 -10.29
C THR A 63 6.88 -13.97 -9.50
N ILE A 64 6.07 -13.06 -8.97
CA ILE A 64 4.85 -13.42 -8.23
C ILE A 64 3.90 -14.20 -9.13
N GLN A 65 3.58 -13.66 -10.31
CA GLN A 65 2.67 -14.29 -11.27
C GLN A 65 3.08 -15.72 -11.63
N ARG A 66 4.38 -15.96 -11.81
CA ARG A 66 4.89 -17.29 -12.25
C ARG A 66 4.94 -18.32 -11.13
N ILE A 67 5.07 -17.90 -9.89
CA ILE A 67 5.20 -18.80 -8.73
C ILE A 67 3.85 -19.03 -8.06
N SER A 68 2.94 -18.04 -8.11
CA SER A 68 1.62 -18.13 -7.51
C SER A 68 0.85 -19.37 -7.98
N GLY A 69 0.03 -19.91 -7.08
CA GLY A 69 -0.87 -21.04 -7.36
C GLY A 69 -2.32 -20.62 -7.58
N SER A 70 -2.66 -19.35 -7.35
CA SER A 70 -4.05 -18.90 -7.45
C SER A 70 -4.40 -18.36 -8.84
N PRO A 71 -5.62 -18.64 -9.34
CA PRO A 71 -6.12 -18.04 -10.58
C PRO A 71 -6.18 -16.51 -10.54
N VAL A 72 -6.36 -15.96 -9.36
CA VAL A 72 -6.45 -14.50 -9.14
C VAL A 72 -5.14 -13.83 -9.51
N ALA A 73 -4.01 -14.35 -9.01
CA ALA A 73 -2.70 -13.82 -9.38
C ALA A 73 -2.30 -14.16 -10.82
N MET A 74 -2.53 -15.41 -11.24
CA MET A 74 -2.02 -15.90 -12.53
C MET A 74 -2.75 -15.32 -13.74
N TYR A 75 -4.06 -15.17 -13.65
CA TYR A 75 -4.92 -14.82 -14.79
C TYR A 75 -5.62 -13.46 -14.64
N ALA A 76 -6.11 -13.14 -13.45
CA ALA A 76 -6.71 -11.83 -13.21
C ALA A 76 -5.65 -10.74 -12.99
N LEU A 77 -4.40 -11.11 -12.69
CA LEU A 77 -3.30 -10.19 -12.40
C LEU A 77 -3.62 -9.24 -11.25
N ASP A 78 -4.40 -9.74 -10.27
CA ASP A 78 -4.81 -8.95 -9.13
C ASP A 78 -3.70 -8.91 -8.07
N LEU A 79 -2.66 -8.21 -8.43
CA LEU A 79 -1.45 -7.99 -7.65
C LEU A 79 -0.83 -6.65 -8.05
N ASN A 80 0.05 -6.11 -7.21
CA ASN A 80 0.91 -5.01 -7.65
C ASN A 80 2.20 -4.93 -6.82
N PRO A 81 3.39 -4.97 -7.47
CA PRO A 81 4.65 -4.67 -6.84
C PRO A 81 4.89 -3.18 -6.77
N SER A 82 5.71 -2.72 -5.81
CA SER A 82 6.09 -1.32 -5.69
C SER A 82 7.49 -1.14 -5.13
N ILE A 83 8.12 -0.02 -5.50
CA ILE A 83 9.36 0.49 -4.90
C ILE A 83 9.02 1.84 -4.29
N LEU A 84 9.30 2.00 -2.98
CA LEU A 84 9.10 3.25 -2.26
C LEU A 84 10.42 3.71 -1.63
N THR A 85 10.53 5.01 -1.36
CA THR A 85 11.66 5.58 -0.60
C THR A 85 11.66 5.08 0.85
N GLU A 86 12.67 5.44 1.61
CA GLU A 86 12.80 5.13 3.05
C GLU A 86 11.62 5.65 3.88
N ASP A 87 11.01 6.76 3.46
CA ASP A 87 9.85 7.40 4.10
C ASP A 87 8.51 7.11 3.40
N ALA A 88 8.50 6.06 2.57
CA ALA A 88 7.32 5.53 1.89
C ALA A 88 6.71 6.45 0.81
N GLU A 89 7.52 7.20 0.07
CA GLU A 89 7.10 7.88 -1.14
C GLU A 89 7.28 6.95 -2.36
N PHE A 90 6.28 6.86 -3.25
CA PHE A 90 6.39 5.99 -4.42
C PHE A 90 7.48 6.44 -5.39
N VAL A 91 8.43 5.56 -5.66
CA VAL A 91 9.33 5.66 -6.82
C VAL A 91 8.63 5.07 -8.04
N TYR A 92 8.19 3.82 -7.93
CA TYR A 92 7.38 3.12 -8.92
C TYR A 92 6.35 2.23 -8.24
N PHE A 93 5.17 2.11 -8.84
CA PHE A 93 4.26 0.99 -8.62
C PHE A 93 4.12 0.19 -9.92
N GLY A 94 3.56 -1.03 -9.84
CA GLY A 94 3.52 -1.93 -10.98
C GLY A 94 2.36 -1.65 -11.95
N PRO A 95 2.40 -2.23 -13.15
CA PRO A 95 1.40 -2.02 -14.20
C PRO A 95 0.13 -2.89 -14.04
N TYR A 96 -0.05 -3.52 -12.89
CA TYR A 96 -1.14 -4.47 -12.67
C TYR A 96 -2.37 -3.78 -12.07
N MET A 97 -2.74 -4.08 -10.83
CA MET A 97 -3.92 -3.48 -10.19
C MET A 97 -3.64 -2.04 -9.76
N GLN A 98 -4.21 -1.05 -10.46
CA GLN A 98 -3.95 0.38 -10.26
C GLN A 98 -4.41 0.90 -8.90
N TYR A 99 -5.41 0.27 -8.32
CA TYR A 99 -5.96 0.59 -7.00
C TYR A 99 -4.89 0.62 -5.90
N MET A 100 -3.88 -0.26 -6.00
CA MET A 100 -2.80 -0.38 -5.02
C MET A 100 -1.93 0.88 -4.89
N SER A 101 -1.93 1.78 -5.88
CA SER A 101 -1.22 3.06 -5.81
C SER A 101 -1.80 4.03 -4.78
N GLY A 102 -3.00 3.78 -4.30
CA GLY A 102 -3.64 4.57 -3.25
C GLY A 102 -3.61 3.93 -1.87
N VAL A 103 -3.04 2.74 -1.71
CA VAL A 103 -3.09 1.97 -0.45
C VAL A 103 -1.72 1.53 0.06
N THR A 104 -0.75 1.26 -0.83
CA THR A 104 0.54 0.68 -0.45
C THR A 104 1.36 1.59 0.46
N ASP A 105 1.48 2.86 0.13
CA ASP A 105 2.26 3.83 0.91
C ASP A 105 1.70 4.04 2.32
N THR A 106 0.37 3.96 2.49
CA THR A 106 -0.28 4.09 3.81
C THR A 106 0.09 2.94 4.73
N GLN A 107 0.13 1.71 4.24
CA GLN A 107 0.56 0.55 5.04
C GLN A 107 2.04 0.65 5.45
N VAL A 108 2.91 1.10 4.53
CA VAL A 108 4.34 1.29 4.84
C VAL A 108 4.53 2.42 5.85
N LYS A 109 3.83 3.55 5.72
CA LYS A 109 3.86 4.67 6.67
C LYS A 109 3.39 4.24 8.06
N TRP A 110 2.27 3.50 8.13
CA TRP A 110 1.80 2.95 9.39
C TRP A 110 2.84 2.01 10.03
N THR A 111 3.48 1.18 9.21
CA THR A 111 4.52 0.25 9.68
C THR A 111 5.72 1.02 10.24
N LEU A 112 6.17 2.08 9.56
CA LEU A 112 7.23 2.95 10.04
C LEU A 112 6.89 3.58 11.39
N GLU A 113 5.69 4.12 11.56
CA GLU A 113 5.29 4.78 12.81
C GLU A 113 5.04 3.80 13.97
N ASN A 114 4.48 2.63 13.69
CA ASN A 114 4.01 1.71 14.74
C ASN A 114 4.90 0.48 14.96
N ARG A 115 5.88 0.23 14.10
CA ARG A 115 6.77 -0.94 14.19
C ARG A 115 8.25 -0.58 14.28
N SER A 116 8.64 0.67 14.05
CA SER A 116 10.05 1.08 14.12
C SER A 116 10.66 0.95 15.51
N GLU A 117 9.87 1.09 16.59
CA GLU A 117 10.32 0.89 17.97
C GLU A 117 10.13 -0.57 18.42
N ASN A 118 8.95 -1.13 18.24
CA ASN A 118 8.58 -2.47 18.66
C ASN A 118 7.67 -3.13 17.61
N PRO A 119 8.08 -4.25 16.99
CA PRO A 119 9.24 -5.10 17.27
C PRO A 119 10.58 -4.59 16.71
N GLY A 120 10.63 -3.43 16.09
CA GLY A 120 11.76 -2.91 15.33
C GLY A 120 11.65 -3.28 13.84
N ILE A 121 12.38 -2.55 12.99
CA ILE A 121 12.53 -2.81 11.57
C ILE A 121 14.00 -3.01 11.28
N GLU A 122 14.38 -4.21 10.85
CA GLU A 122 15.78 -4.61 10.67
C GLU A 122 16.01 -5.24 9.28
N GLU A 123 17.27 -5.37 8.90
CA GLU A 123 17.64 -6.06 7.67
C GLU A 123 17.18 -7.53 7.71
N GLY A 124 16.60 -7.99 6.58
CA GLY A 124 16.06 -9.33 6.45
C GLY A 124 14.63 -9.51 6.96
N ASP A 125 14.00 -8.46 7.46
CA ASP A 125 12.59 -8.50 7.88
C ASP A 125 11.63 -8.41 6.69
N MET A 126 10.42 -8.97 6.88
CA MET A 126 9.25 -8.64 6.05
C MET A 126 8.00 -8.59 6.94
N PHE A 127 7.13 -7.63 6.62
CA PHE A 127 5.87 -7.41 7.33
C PHE A 127 4.70 -7.78 6.43
N LEU A 128 3.78 -8.60 6.97
CA LEU A 128 2.53 -8.98 6.31
C LEU A 128 1.38 -8.18 6.91
N ALA A 129 0.45 -7.70 6.07
CA ALA A 129 -0.72 -6.97 6.50
C ALA A 129 -1.89 -7.13 5.51
N ASN A 130 -3.13 -7.08 6.03
CA ASN A 130 -4.34 -7.00 5.22
C ASN A 130 -5.45 -6.18 5.89
N ASP A 131 -5.09 -5.32 6.84
CA ASP A 131 -6.05 -4.53 7.61
C ASP A 131 -6.54 -3.30 6.81
N PRO A 132 -7.84 -3.20 6.47
CA PRO A 132 -8.38 -2.07 5.71
C PRO A 132 -8.31 -0.73 6.45
N TRP A 133 -8.28 -0.73 7.77
CA TRP A 133 -8.13 0.50 8.57
C TRP A 133 -6.68 0.96 8.70
N VAL A 134 -5.73 0.10 8.35
CA VAL A 134 -4.31 0.44 8.27
C VAL A 134 -3.90 0.86 6.86
N GLY A 135 -4.53 0.32 5.83
CA GLY A 135 -4.16 0.65 4.46
C GLY A 135 -4.50 -0.39 3.41
N ALA A 136 -5.03 -1.57 3.75
CA ALA A 136 -5.52 -2.49 2.73
C ALA A 136 -6.80 -1.97 2.08
N ALA A 137 -7.11 -2.42 0.88
CA ALA A 137 -8.37 -2.12 0.22
C ALA A 137 -9.52 -2.89 0.87
N HIS A 138 -9.30 -4.16 1.07
CA HIS A 138 -10.14 -5.11 1.80
C HIS A 138 -9.24 -6.25 2.33
N GLN A 139 -9.80 -7.15 3.14
CA GLN A 139 -9.00 -8.17 3.84
C GLN A 139 -8.32 -9.18 2.91
N GLN A 140 -8.83 -9.37 1.71
CA GLN A 140 -8.26 -10.27 0.71
C GLN A 140 -6.97 -9.72 0.09
N ASP A 141 -6.77 -8.42 0.14
CA ASP A 141 -5.55 -7.75 -0.36
C ASP A 141 -4.43 -7.84 0.67
N VAL A 142 -3.65 -8.90 0.57
CA VAL A 142 -2.54 -9.15 1.49
C VAL A 142 -1.26 -8.56 0.96
N MET A 143 -0.72 -7.62 1.71
CA MET A 143 0.54 -6.96 1.41
C MET A 143 1.70 -7.65 2.12
N LEU A 144 2.84 -7.75 1.43
CA LEU A 144 4.12 -8.12 2.00
C LEU A 144 5.13 -6.99 1.77
N MET A 145 5.58 -6.35 2.84
CA MET A 145 6.48 -5.20 2.84
C MET A 145 7.87 -5.63 3.28
N CYS A 146 8.89 -5.35 2.47
CA CYS A 146 10.28 -5.70 2.72
C CYS A 146 11.14 -4.42 2.79
N PRO A 147 11.68 -4.07 3.96
CA PRO A 147 12.66 -2.99 4.08
C PRO A 147 13.99 -3.42 3.44
N VAL A 148 14.58 -2.53 2.66
CA VAL A 148 15.88 -2.72 2.03
C VAL A 148 16.89 -1.83 2.75
N PHE A 149 17.86 -2.45 3.38
CA PHE A 149 18.92 -1.75 4.10
C PHE A 149 20.19 -1.63 3.25
N TRP A 150 20.84 -0.48 3.36
CA TRP A 150 22.20 -0.30 2.90
C TRP A 150 23.08 0.02 4.10
N LYS A 151 23.96 -0.91 4.47
CA LYS A 151 24.69 -0.92 5.74
C LYS A 151 23.67 -1.01 6.90
N ASP A 152 23.64 -0.02 7.76
CA ASP A 152 22.74 0.05 8.93
C ASP A 152 21.60 1.07 8.76
N GLU A 153 21.35 1.54 7.53
CA GLU A 153 20.33 2.53 7.21
C GLU A 153 19.25 1.94 6.29
N LEU A 154 17.99 2.23 6.58
CA LEU A 154 16.87 1.89 5.71
C LEU A 154 16.96 2.71 4.43
N PHE A 155 17.24 2.04 3.31
CA PHE A 155 17.46 2.68 2.03
C PHE A 155 16.16 2.90 1.25
N CYS A 156 15.30 1.90 1.19
CA CYS A 156 14.01 1.94 0.49
C CYS A 156 13.14 0.76 0.93
N TRP A 157 11.94 0.70 0.38
CA TRP A 157 11.05 -0.45 0.52
C TRP A 157 10.80 -1.09 -0.84
N VAL A 158 10.78 -2.41 -0.89
CA VAL A 158 10.17 -3.18 -1.96
C VAL A 158 8.96 -3.90 -1.38
N THR A 159 7.81 -3.74 -2.02
CA THR A 159 6.55 -4.24 -1.50
C THR A 159 5.75 -4.88 -2.60
N ASN A 160 4.88 -5.80 -2.25
CA ASN A 160 3.86 -6.28 -3.16
C ASN A 160 2.57 -6.54 -2.41
N CYS A 161 1.47 -6.32 -3.11
CA CYS A 161 0.14 -6.71 -2.68
C CYS A 161 -0.38 -7.79 -3.62
N LEU A 162 -1.06 -8.79 -3.07
CA LEU A 162 -1.67 -9.88 -3.81
C LEU A 162 -3.04 -10.16 -3.24
N HIS A 163 -4.07 -10.10 -4.07
CA HIS A 163 -5.41 -10.53 -3.71
C HIS A 163 -5.44 -12.05 -3.48
N GLN A 164 -5.72 -12.46 -2.25
CA GLN A 164 -5.72 -13.88 -1.85
C GLN A 164 -7.01 -14.58 -2.25
N TYR A 165 -6.89 -15.85 -2.59
CA TYR A 165 -8.02 -16.66 -3.00
C TYR A 165 -9.04 -16.90 -1.89
N ASP A 166 -8.61 -16.99 -0.64
CA ASP A 166 -9.47 -17.17 0.54
C ASP A 166 -8.71 -16.78 1.81
N VAL A 167 -9.25 -15.86 2.58
CA VAL A 167 -8.71 -15.42 3.89
C VAL A 167 -9.66 -15.74 5.04
N GLY A 168 -10.61 -16.66 4.83
CA GLY A 168 -11.64 -17.02 5.80
C GLY A 168 -12.96 -16.31 5.55
N GLY A 169 -13.64 -15.92 6.62
CA GLY A 169 -14.97 -15.31 6.54
C GLY A 169 -16.11 -16.32 6.42
N ILE A 170 -17.35 -15.83 6.43
CA ILE A 170 -18.55 -16.69 6.41
C ILE A 170 -18.87 -17.26 5.03
N THR A 171 -18.39 -16.61 3.96
CA THR A 171 -18.54 -17.07 2.58
C THR A 171 -17.20 -17.58 2.04
N PRO A 172 -17.13 -18.80 1.47
CA PRO A 172 -15.91 -19.28 0.81
C PRO A 172 -15.54 -18.43 -0.40
N GLY A 173 -14.24 -18.20 -0.60
CA GLY A 173 -13.69 -17.52 -1.78
C GLY A 173 -13.04 -16.18 -1.47
N SER A 174 -12.79 -15.42 -2.53
CA SER A 174 -12.01 -14.17 -2.49
C SER A 174 -12.86 -12.92 -2.21
N PHE A 175 -14.15 -13.09 -1.90
CA PHE A 175 -15.06 -12.00 -1.58
C PHE A 175 -16.18 -12.51 -0.67
N CYS A 176 -16.63 -11.73 0.32
CA CYS A 176 -17.64 -12.14 1.28
C CYS A 176 -18.88 -11.23 1.26
N PRO A 177 -19.74 -11.33 0.23
CA PRO A 177 -20.86 -10.41 0.05
C PRO A 177 -21.99 -10.60 1.09
N ALA A 178 -21.94 -11.68 1.86
CA ALA A 178 -22.90 -11.96 2.91
C ALA A 178 -22.48 -11.43 4.30
N ALA A 179 -21.26 -10.90 4.41
CA ALA A 179 -20.76 -10.34 5.66
C ALA A 179 -21.56 -9.09 6.07
N GLU A 180 -21.84 -8.95 7.35
CA GLU A 180 -22.48 -7.77 7.93
C GLU A 180 -21.50 -6.89 8.72
N ASN A 181 -20.31 -7.42 8.99
CA ASN A 181 -19.23 -6.74 9.72
C ASN A 181 -17.87 -7.34 9.37
N ALA A 182 -16.79 -6.67 9.77
CA ALA A 182 -15.40 -7.04 9.45
C ALA A 182 -15.00 -8.43 9.98
N PHE A 183 -15.59 -8.90 11.10
CA PHE A 183 -15.26 -10.21 11.66
C PHE A 183 -15.78 -11.36 10.80
N GLU A 184 -16.78 -11.10 9.98
CA GLU A 184 -17.36 -12.07 9.06
C GLU A 184 -16.65 -12.13 7.71
N GLU A 185 -15.85 -11.13 7.36
CA GLU A 185 -15.13 -11.05 6.08
C GLU A 185 -13.85 -11.89 6.03
N GLY A 186 -13.26 -12.22 7.17
CA GLY A 186 -12.04 -13.02 7.25
C GLY A 186 -11.07 -12.55 8.32
N ILE A 187 -9.84 -13.06 8.26
CA ILE A 187 -8.81 -12.65 9.20
C ILE A 187 -8.40 -11.20 8.98
N LEU A 188 -8.23 -10.45 10.07
CA LEU A 188 -7.76 -9.08 10.07
C LEU A 188 -6.37 -9.02 10.69
N ILE A 189 -5.37 -8.65 9.89
CA ILE A 189 -3.97 -8.64 10.31
C ILE A 189 -3.37 -7.24 10.07
N PRO A 190 -3.14 -6.44 11.13
CA PRO A 190 -2.32 -5.24 11.01
C PRO A 190 -0.86 -5.64 10.69
N PRO A 191 0.01 -4.73 10.25
CA PRO A 191 1.39 -5.09 9.92
C PRO A 191 2.10 -5.87 11.02
N VAL A 192 2.39 -7.16 10.74
CA VAL A 192 3.11 -8.08 11.63
C VAL A 192 4.40 -8.56 10.97
N LYS A 193 5.46 -8.67 11.75
CA LYS A 193 6.74 -9.21 11.28
C LYS A 193 6.59 -10.72 11.08
N ILE A 194 6.37 -11.15 9.84
CA ILE A 194 6.22 -12.57 9.48
C ILE A 194 7.56 -13.23 9.10
N ILE A 195 8.50 -12.41 8.64
CA ILE A 195 9.89 -12.82 8.41
C ILE A 195 10.77 -11.94 9.29
N GLU A 196 11.66 -12.55 10.03
CA GLU A 196 12.61 -11.92 10.91
C GLU A 196 14.04 -12.38 10.55
N LYS A 197 14.88 -11.44 10.07
CA LYS A 197 16.28 -11.74 9.67
C LYS A 197 16.36 -12.91 8.67
N ASP A 198 15.58 -12.81 7.62
CA ASP A 198 15.44 -13.83 6.55
C ASP A 198 14.88 -15.20 7.01
N VAL A 199 14.34 -15.30 8.24
CA VAL A 199 13.74 -16.52 8.78
C VAL A 199 12.23 -16.32 8.96
N ILE A 200 11.44 -17.25 8.40
CA ILE A 200 9.98 -17.24 8.57
C ILE A 200 9.61 -17.53 10.02
N ARG A 201 8.79 -16.68 10.59
CA ARG A 201 8.14 -16.91 11.87
C ARG A 201 7.00 -17.89 11.69
N LYS A 202 7.25 -19.16 12.05
CA LYS A 202 6.28 -20.25 11.88
C LYS A 202 4.98 -20.02 12.65
N ASP A 203 5.04 -19.40 13.82
CA ASP A 203 3.88 -19.05 14.64
C ASP A 203 2.92 -18.10 13.90
N ILE A 204 3.46 -17.06 13.25
CA ILE A 204 2.66 -16.10 12.47
C ILE A 204 2.18 -16.72 11.15
N GLU A 205 3.05 -17.45 10.45
CA GLU A 205 2.68 -18.16 9.23
C GLU A 205 1.52 -19.14 9.48
N GLU A 206 1.55 -19.92 10.58
CA GLU A 206 0.49 -20.85 10.92
C GLU A 206 -0.84 -20.15 11.20
N VAL A 207 -0.84 -19.02 11.91
CA VAL A 207 -2.05 -18.21 12.13
C VAL A 207 -2.65 -17.76 10.81
N TYR A 208 -1.80 -17.22 9.91
CA TYR A 208 -2.23 -16.73 8.60
C TYR A 208 -2.79 -17.86 7.72
N LEU A 209 -2.09 -18.98 7.59
CA LEU A 209 -2.50 -20.08 6.72
C LEU A 209 -3.75 -20.83 7.26
N ARG A 210 -3.89 -20.96 8.58
CA ARG A 210 -5.06 -21.63 9.20
C ARG A 210 -6.34 -20.81 9.07
N ALA A 211 -6.26 -19.53 8.81
CA ALA A 211 -7.43 -18.70 8.54
C ALA A 211 -8.09 -19.02 7.20
N SER A 212 -7.36 -19.62 6.25
CA SER A 212 -7.87 -19.95 4.91
C SER A 212 -8.41 -21.37 4.81
N ARG A 213 -9.48 -21.56 4.01
CA ARG A 213 -9.98 -22.88 3.58
C ARG A 213 -9.10 -23.54 2.52
N LYS A 214 -8.14 -22.77 1.94
CA LYS A 214 -7.20 -23.20 0.91
C LYS A 214 -5.76 -22.92 1.33
N PRO A 215 -5.29 -23.43 2.49
CA PRO A 215 -4.02 -23.07 3.07
C PRO A 215 -2.82 -23.38 2.15
N GLN A 216 -2.90 -24.44 1.34
CA GLN A 216 -1.83 -24.79 0.39
C GLN A 216 -1.69 -23.76 -0.73
N MET A 217 -2.79 -23.24 -1.26
CA MET A 217 -2.80 -22.20 -2.29
C MET A 217 -2.29 -20.88 -1.73
N VAL A 218 -2.79 -20.47 -0.57
CA VAL A 218 -2.34 -19.25 0.13
C VAL A 218 -0.86 -19.35 0.53
N ALA A 219 -0.39 -20.54 0.94
CA ALA A 219 1.03 -20.76 1.20
C ALA A 219 1.90 -20.58 -0.05
N LEU A 220 1.44 -21.04 -1.21
CA LEU A 220 2.16 -20.86 -2.45
C LEU A 220 2.19 -19.39 -2.89
N ASP A 221 1.06 -18.69 -2.75
CA ASP A 221 0.97 -17.24 -3.01
C ASP A 221 1.88 -16.45 -2.06
N PHE A 222 1.92 -16.80 -0.78
CA PHE A 222 2.86 -16.20 0.17
C PHE A 222 4.34 -16.44 -0.23
N ARG A 223 4.69 -17.65 -0.68
CA ARG A 223 6.03 -17.95 -1.22
C ARG A 223 6.33 -17.12 -2.47
N ALA A 224 5.35 -16.91 -3.34
CA ALA A 224 5.47 -16.07 -4.52
C ALA A 224 5.76 -14.61 -4.14
N GLN A 225 5.04 -14.05 -3.17
CA GLN A 225 5.27 -12.71 -2.64
C GLN A 225 6.67 -12.57 -2.03
N MET A 226 7.11 -13.54 -1.23
CA MET A 226 8.47 -13.59 -0.66
C MET A 226 9.55 -13.60 -1.74
N ALA A 227 9.40 -14.47 -2.74
CA ALA A 227 10.36 -14.59 -3.84
C ALA A 227 10.43 -13.29 -4.66
N GLY A 228 9.30 -12.65 -4.90
CA GLY A 228 9.23 -11.34 -5.55
C GLY A 228 10.00 -10.27 -4.78
N ASN A 229 9.72 -10.11 -3.49
CA ASN A 229 10.44 -9.17 -2.62
C ASN A 229 11.94 -9.47 -2.54
N ALA A 230 12.33 -10.74 -2.38
CA ALA A 230 13.74 -11.14 -2.31
C ALA A 230 14.48 -10.82 -3.62
N THR A 231 13.85 -11.06 -4.77
CA THR A 231 14.40 -10.72 -6.09
C THR A 231 14.57 -9.20 -6.22
N ALA A 232 13.54 -8.42 -5.91
CA ALA A 232 13.59 -6.97 -6.01
C ALA A 232 14.64 -6.37 -5.04
N ARG A 233 14.67 -6.82 -3.76
CA ARG A 233 15.70 -6.43 -2.78
C ARG A 233 17.12 -6.67 -3.31
N LYS A 234 17.38 -7.88 -3.79
CA LYS A 234 18.70 -8.25 -4.35
C LYS A 234 19.09 -7.33 -5.51
N ARG A 235 18.19 -7.10 -6.45
CA ARG A 235 18.46 -6.27 -7.64
C ARG A 235 18.67 -4.80 -7.29
N VAL A 236 17.93 -4.24 -6.34
CA VAL A 236 18.17 -2.87 -5.84
C VAL A 236 19.55 -2.78 -5.20
N LEU A 237 19.94 -3.75 -4.37
CA LEU A 237 21.26 -3.77 -3.74
C LEU A 237 22.40 -3.92 -4.76
N GLU A 238 22.22 -4.69 -5.84
CA GLU A 238 23.17 -4.76 -6.96
C GLU A 238 23.35 -3.40 -7.64
N LEU A 239 22.27 -2.62 -7.84
CA LEU A 239 22.36 -1.25 -8.34
C LEU A 239 23.15 -0.34 -7.38
N VAL A 240 22.83 -0.42 -6.08
CA VAL A 240 23.51 0.37 -5.05
C VAL A 240 25.00 0.04 -4.98
N GLN A 241 25.37 -1.24 -5.07
CA GLN A 241 26.77 -1.66 -5.12
C GLN A 241 27.49 -1.16 -6.35
N ARG A 242 26.83 -1.12 -7.50
CA ARG A 242 27.42 -0.73 -8.78
C ARG A 242 27.58 0.77 -8.93
N TYR A 243 26.60 1.57 -8.51
CA TYR A 243 26.52 3.00 -8.78
C TYR A 243 26.69 3.89 -7.55
N GLY A 244 26.70 3.27 -6.34
CA GLY A 244 26.74 3.98 -5.06
C GLY A 244 25.34 4.36 -4.55
N ALA A 245 25.16 4.28 -3.25
CA ALA A 245 23.86 4.52 -2.60
C ALA A 245 23.31 5.93 -2.88
N GLY A 246 24.14 6.95 -2.72
CA GLY A 246 23.74 8.34 -3.01
C GLY A 246 23.26 8.54 -4.44
N THR A 247 23.95 7.96 -5.43
CA THR A 247 23.57 8.08 -6.85
C THR A 247 22.22 7.42 -7.12
N VAL A 248 22.00 6.20 -6.62
CA VAL A 248 20.72 5.50 -6.80
C VAL A 248 19.58 6.25 -6.09
N LYS A 249 19.81 6.74 -4.87
CA LYS A 249 18.85 7.58 -4.14
C LYS A 249 18.54 8.87 -4.90
N GLY A 250 19.55 9.56 -5.44
CA GLY A 250 19.36 10.76 -6.26
C GLY A 250 18.50 10.49 -7.49
N VAL A 251 18.66 9.33 -8.15
CA VAL A 251 17.81 8.92 -9.27
C VAL A 251 16.36 8.68 -8.80
N MET A 252 16.15 7.98 -7.68
CA MET A 252 14.81 7.76 -7.11
C MET A 252 14.09 9.11 -6.86
N LYS A 253 14.76 10.05 -6.21
CA LYS A 253 14.20 11.38 -5.97
C LYS A 253 13.88 12.13 -7.26
N ARG A 254 14.79 12.09 -8.24
CA ARG A 254 14.57 12.75 -9.54
C ARG A 254 13.42 12.12 -10.34
N ILE A 255 13.17 10.79 -10.23
CA ILE A 255 12.00 10.15 -10.81
C ILE A 255 10.72 10.77 -10.23
N ILE A 256 10.65 10.91 -8.91
CA ILE A 256 9.51 11.49 -8.21
C ILE A 256 9.31 12.96 -8.62
N ASP A 257 10.37 13.76 -8.65
CA ASP A 257 10.32 15.19 -9.00
C ASP A 257 9.93 15.41 -10.48
N ASN A 258 10.37 14.53 -11.38
CA ASN A 258 9.96 14.56 -12.79
C ASN A 258 8.47 14.22 -12.93
N ALA A 259 7.98 13.22 -12.19
CA ALA A 259 6.56 12.86 -12.16
C ALA A 259 5.71 13.98 -11.56
N GLU A 260 6.18 14.64 -10.49
CA GLU A 260 5.56 15.85 -9.95
C GLU A 260 5.43 16.96 -10.99
N SER A 261 6.53 17.25 -11.67
CA SER A 261 6.55 18.28 -12.73
C SER A 261 5.58 17.96 -13.86
N ALA A 262 5.51 16.70 -14.30
CA ALA A 262 4.57 16.26 -15.34
C ALA A 262 3.12 16.39 -14.88
N PHE A 263 2.82 15.99 -13.65
CA PHE A 263 1.50 16.14 -13.06
C PHE A 263 1.08 17.62 -12.95
N LEU A 264 1.95 18.48 -12.43
CA LEU A 264 1.68 19.91 -12.29
C LEU A 264 1.45 20.60 -13.64
N ASN A 265 2.20 20.23 -14.67
CA ASN A 265 1.99 20.76 -16.03
C ASN A 265 0.60 20.45 -16.58
N LYS A 266 0.01 19.30 -16.20
CA LYS A 266 -1.37 18.96 -16.58
C LYS A 266 -2.37 19.69 -15.69
N LEU A 267 -2.11 19.76 -14.39
CA LEU A 267 -2.96 20.41 -13.43
C LEU A 267 -3.08 21.93 -13.71
N ASP A 268 -1.99 22.58 -14.14
CA ASP A 268 -1.99 24.00 -14.53
C ASP A 268 -2.91 24.31 -15.73
N ARG A 269 -3.28 23.30 -16.54
CA ARG A 269 -4.22 23.46 -17.67
C ARG A 269 -5.68 23.34 -17.25
N LEU A 270 -5.97 22.83 -16.07
CA LEU A 270 -7.30 22.70 -15.53
C LEU A 270 -7.71 24.00 -14.83
N PRO A 271 -8.93 24.49 -15.00
CA PRO A 271 -9.42 25.66 -14.28
C PRO A 271 -9.55 25.35 -12.78
N ASP A 272 -9.39 26.37 -11.94
CA ASP A 272 -9.80 26.27 -10.55
C ASP A 272 -11.32 26.14 -10.47
N GLY A 273 -11.80 25.29 -9.58
CA GLY A 273 -13.24 25.03 -9.47
C GLY A 273 -13.55 23.91 -8.47
N GLU A 274 -14.83 23.68 -8.34
CA GLU A 274 -15.40 22.61 -7.54
C GLU A 274 -16.38 21.81 -8.40
N TRP A 275 -16.26 20.50 -8.36
CA TRP A 275 -17.15 19.56 -9.06
C TRP A 275 -17.67 18.56 -8.07
N GLN A 276 -18.96 18.29 -8.17
CA GLN A 276 -19.64 17.33 -7.30
C GLN A 276 -20.34 16.28 -8.13
N GLU A 277 -20.18 15.02 -7.75
CA GLU A 277 -20.89 13.89 -8.34
C GLU A 277 -21.57 13.07 -7.25
N ARG A 278 -22.71 12.51 -7.62
CA ARG A 278 -23.54 11.69 -6.77
C ARG A 278 -23.82 10.36 -7.43
N SER A 279 -23.43 9.29 -6.77
CA SER A 279 -23.75 7.92 -7.17
C SER A 279 -24.58 7.22 -6.11
N TYR A 280 -25.09 6.04 -6.46
CA TYR A 280 -25.86 5.21 -5.55
C TYR A 280 -25.34 3.78 -5.60
N VAL A 281 -25.19 3.18 -4.42
CA VAL A 281 -24.85 1.77 -4.26
C VAL A 281 -26.09 1.04 -3.75
N GLU A 282 -26.35 -0.12 -4.30
CA GLU A 282 -27.46 -0.99 -3.93
C GLU A 282 -26.96 -2.26 -3.23
N ALA A 283 -27.84 -2.93 -2.50
CA ALA A 283 -27.61 -4.26 -1.94
C ALA A 283 -26.41 -4.37 -1.01
N CYS A 284 -26.36 -3.56 0.04
CA CYS A 284 -25.30 -3.60 1.04
C CYS A 284 -25.27 -4.89 1.86
N ARG A 285 -26.36 -5.65 1.84
CA ARG A 285 -26.50 -6.98 2.44
C ARG A 285 -27.53 -7.79 1.68
N PRO A 286 -27.55 -9.13 1.82
CA PRO A 286 -28.53 -9.98 1.18
C PRO A 286 -29.98 -9.56 1.52
N GLY A 287 -30.80 -9.33 0.48
CA GLY A 287 -32.20 -8.90 0.64
C GLY A 287 -32.41 -7.40 0.87
N ASP A 288 -31.37 -6.61 1.01
CA ASP A 288 -31.47 -5.15 1.09
C ASP A 288 -31.87 -4.57 -0.29
N ARG A 289 -32.90 -3.72 -0.29
CA ARG A 289 -33.37 -3.01 -1.49
C ARG A 289 -33.22 -1.51 -1.40
N ARG A 290 -32.56 -1.03 -0.35
CA ARG A 290 -32.26 0.39 -0.18
C ARG A 290 -31.12 0.78 -1.10
N THR A 291 -31.10 2.05 -1.45
CA THR A 291 -29.98 2.68 -2.17
C THR A 291 -29.24 3.60 -1.22
N HIS A 292 -27.92 3.52 -1.23
CA HIS A 292 -27.05 4.34 -0.41
C HIS A 292 -26.37 5.38 -1.28
N ARG A 293 -26.55 6.65 -0.92
CA ARG A 293 -25.95 7.76 -1.64
C ARG A 293 -24.46 7.85 -1.33
N VAL A 294 -23.64 7.91 -2.36
CA VAL A 294 -22.20 8.17 -2.28
C VAL A 294 -21.91 9.50 -2.97
N MET A 295 -21.29 10.43 -2.24
CA MET A 295 -20.92 11.73 -2.73
C MET A 295 -19.43 11.82 -2.97
N PHE A 296 -19.07 12.47 -4.07
CA PHE A 296 -17.70 12.85 -4.39
C PHE A 296 -17.65 14.34 -4.68
N THR A 297 -16.77 15.04 -4.00
CA THR A 297 -16.45 16.44 -4.30
C THR A 297 -14.97 16.52 -4.63
N VAL A 298 -14.67 17.14 -5.76
CA VAL A 298 -13.29 17.45 -6.18
C VAL A 298 -13.15 18.96 -6.25
N ARG A 299 -12.20 19.50 -5.50
CA ARG A 299 -11.80 20.90 -5.61
C ARG A 299 -10.41 20.99 -6.18
N LYS A 300 -10.26 21.74 -7.26
CA LYS A 300 -8.98 22.15 -7.79
C LYS A 300 -8.72 23.59 -7.36
N LYS A 301 -7.65 23.81 -6.60
CA LYS A 301 -7.25 25.13 -6.11
C LYS A 301 -5.74 25.32 -6.31
N GLY A 302 -5.38 26.18 -7.25
CA GLY A 302 -4.00 26.34 -7.64
C GLY A 302 -3.41 25.02 -8.11
N ARG A 303 -2.35 24.55 -7.47
CA ARG A 303 -1.66 23.27 -7.78
C ARG A 303 -2.04 22.14 -6.83
N LYS A 304 -3.29 22.13 -6.34
CA LYS A 304 -3.81 21.09 -5.46
C LYS A 304 -5.13 20.53 -5.95
N LEU A 305 -5.31 19.24 -5.79
CA LEU A 305 -6.59 18.54 -5.88
C LEU A 305 -6.99 18.10 -4.47
N ILE A 306 -8.20 18.44 -4.08
CA ILE A 306 -8.77 18.12 -2.76
C ILE A 306 -10.01 17.27 -3.00
N PHE A 307 -10.04 16.09 -2.40
CA PHE A 307 -11.15 15.15 -2.48
C PHE A 307 -11.91 15.11 -1.16
N GLU A 308 -13.23 15.18 -1.24
CA GLU A 308 -14.14 15.15 -0.09
C GLU A 308 -15.31 14.23 -0.38
N ASN A 309 -15.95 13.73 0.68
CA ASN A 309 -17.09 12.83 0.58
C ASN A 309 -18.29 13.24 1.43
N ASP A 310 -18.37 14.52 1.79
CA ASP A 310 -19.46 15.08 2.57
C ASP A 310 -20.82 14.84 1.92
N GLY A 311 -21.80 14.46 2.73
CA GLY A 311 -23.14 14.11 2.25
C GLY A 311 -23.29 12.67 1.79
N THR A 312 -22.24 11.85 1.86
CA THR A 312 -22.37 10.39 1.70
C THR A 312 -23.22 9.80 2.82
N ALA A 313 -24.03 8.79 2.51
CA ALA A 313 -24.84 8.06 3.49
C ALA A 313 -23.96 7.44 4.60
N PRO A 314 -24.49 7.25 5.82
CA PRO A 314 -23.78 6.50 6.85
C PRO A 314 -23.42 5.11 6.39
N GLN A 315 -22.30 4.55 6.94
CA GLN A 315 -21.89 3.17 6.69
C GLN A 315 -22.98 2.16 7.02
N ASP A 316 -23.13 1.12 6.20
CA ASP A 316 -24.11 0.05 6.38
C ASP A 316 -23.71 -1.22 5.62
N GLY A 317 -23.83 -2.38 6.24
CA GLY A 317 -23.56 -3.67 5.61
C GLY A 317 -22.12 -3.87 5.14
N ALA A 318 -21.94 -4.71 4.11
CA ALA A 318 -20.65 -5.17 3.63
C ALA A 318 -19.99 -4.29 2.55
N MET A 319 -20.74 -3.38 1.93
CA MET A 319 -20.24 -2.64 0.74
C MET A 319 -19.60 -1.29 1.08
N ASN A 320 -19.18 -1.10 2.34
CA ASN A 320 -18.44 0.09 2.73
C ASN A 320 -17.01 0.06 2.21
N ALA A 321 -16.43 1.24 2.01
CA ALA A 321 -15.00 1.39 1.82
C ALA A 321 -14.40 2.11 3.04
N THR A 322 -13.17 1.75 3.41
CA THR A 322 -12.38 2.51 4.36
C THR A 322 -11.76 3.74 3.69
N TYR A 323 -11.05 4.56 4.45
CA TYR A 323 -10.25 5.65 3.91
C TYR A 323 -9.30 5.18 2.79
N SER A 324 -8.62 4.06 3.01
CA SER A 324 -7.70 3.49 2.02
C SER A 324 -8.43 3.00 0.78
N GLY A 325 -9.57 2.36 0.95
CA GLY A 325 -10.44 1.93 -0.15
C GLY A 325 -10.91 3.11 -1.02
N TRP A 326 -11.37 4.17 -0.40
CA TRP A 326 -11.75 5.38 -1.11
C TRP A 326 -10.56 6.03 -1.83
N ARG A 327 -9.42 6.18 -1.14
CA ARG A 327 -8.18 6.73 -1.71
C ARG A 327 -7.70 5.92 -2.91
N GLY A 328 -7.74 4.59 -2.81
CA GLY A 328 -7.40 3.69 -3.91
C GLY A 328 -8.27 3.92 -5.15
N SER A 329 -9.58 4.03 -4.97
CA SER A 329 -10.52 4.31 -6.07
C SER A 329 -10.25 5.66 -6.76
N VAL A 330 -9.94 6.71 -6.00
CA VAL A 330 -9.56 8.01 -6.56
C VAL A 330 -8.25 7.91 -7.34
N MET A 331 -7.28 7.15 -6.83
CA MET A 331 -5.98 7.01 -7.49
C MET A 331 -6.07 6.27 -8.82
N VAL A 332 -6.99 5.31 -8.99
CA VAL A 332 -7.24 4.70 -10.30
C VAL A 332 -7.59 5.77 -11.34
N ALA A 333 -8.53 6.64 -11.03
CA ALA A 333 -8.94 7.71 -11.94
C ALA A 333 -7.81 8.71 -12.22
N LEU A 334 -7.04 9.09 -11.19
CA LEU A 334 -5.90 10.00 -11.36
C LEU A 334 -4.78 9.38 -12.20
N ASN A 335 -4.50 8.09 -12.02
CA ASN A 335 -3.51 7.38 -12.82
C ASN A 335 -3.87 7.37 -14.29
N GLU A 336 -5.13 7.07 -14.62
CA GLU A 336 -5.61 7.02 -16.00
C GLU A 336 -5.70 8.40 -16.65
N LEU A 337 -6.13 9.42 -15.92
CA LEU A 337 -6.40 10.74 -16.49
C LEU A 337 -5.18 11.68 -16.46
N LEU A 338 -4.39 11.64 -15.37
CA LEU A 338 -3.33 12.62 -15.13
C LEU A 338 -1.92 12.04 -15.01
N CYS A 339 -1.76 10.73 -14.74
CA CYS A 339 -0.45 10.13 -14.51
C CYS A 339 -0.04 9.05 -15.55
N TRP A 340 -0.86 8.79 -16.56
CA TRP A 340 -0.67 7.71 -17.54
C TRP A 340 0.67 7.76 -18.30
N ASP A 341 1.27 8.94 -18.45
CA ASP A 341 2.55 9.15 -19.15
C ASP A 341 3.78 9.16 -18.21
N GLN A 342 3.58 8.89 -16.93
CA GLN A 342 4.64 8.94 -15.91
C GLN A 342 5.26 7.57 -15.62
N ASN A 343 5.01 6.57 -16.46
CA ASN A 343 5.52 5.20 -16.29
C ASN A 343 5.30 4.66 -14.87
N PHE A 344 4.09 4.87 -14.32
CA PHE A 344 3.70 4.42 -12.98
C PHE A 344 4.51 5.05 -11.81
N ALA A 345 5.14 6.20 -12.02
CA ALA A 345 5.78 7.00 -10.97
C ALA A 345 4.79 8.02 -10.41
N VAL A 346 4.00 7.65 -9.40
CA VAL A 346 2.90 8.47 -8.88
C VAL A 346 3.24 9.27 -7.62
N GLY A 347 4.42 9.06 -7.01
CA GLY A 347 4.80 9.72 -5.76
C GLY A 347 4.72 11.24 -5.85
N GLY A 348 5.25 11.82 -6.94
CA GLY A 348 5.19 13.27 -7.15
C GLY A 348 3.79 13.83 -7.26
N ALA A 349 2.85 13.10 -7.89
CA ALA A 349 1.45 13.52 -7.97
C ALA A 349 0.77 13.53 -6.59
N LEU A 350 1.06 12.52 -5.76
CA LEU A 350 0.47 12.38 -4.42
C LEU A 350 0.81 13.54 -3.48
N ARG A 351 1.90 14.28 -3.71
CA ARG A 351 2.24 15.50 -2.95
C ARG A 351 1.22 16.63 -3.14
N HIS A 352 0.42 16.57 -4.20
CA HIS A 352 -0.56 17.59 -4.59
C HIS A 352 -2.01 17.12 -4.48
N VAL A 353 -2.23 15.94 -3.92
CA VAL A 353 -3.55 15.34 -3.72
C VAL A 353 -3.86 15.27 -2.23
N GLU A 354 -4.90 15.94 -1.80
CA GLU A 354 -5.38 15.97 -0.42
C GLU A 354 -6.72 15.22 -0.32
N PHE A 355 -6.90 14.49 0.76
CA PHE A 355 -8.12 13.77 1.07
C PHE A 355 -8.68 14.26 2.39
N ASN A 356 -9.88 14.83 2.38
CA ASN A 356 -10.62 15.28 3.55
C ASN A 356 -11.82 14.35 3.78
N PRO A 357 -11.64 13.22 4.45
CA PRO A 357 -12.72 12.25 4.65
C PRO A 357 -13.71 12.69 5.71
N SER A 358 -14.96 12.27 5.55
CA SER A 358 -16.00 12.26 6.58
C SER A 358 -16.14 10.84 7.12
N PRO A 359 -15.53 10.49 8.27
CA PRO A 359 -15.56 9.16 8.84
C PRO A 359 -16.97 8.71 9.24
N GLY A 360 -17.22 7.39 9.26
CA GLY A 360 -18.53 6.80 9.54
C GLY A 360 -19.50 6.85 8.36
N THR A 361 -19.00 7.18 7.18
CA THR A 361 -19.76 7.17 5.93
C THR A 361 -19.46 5.93 5.09
N PHE A 362 -20.29 5.68 4.09
CA PHE A 362 -20.24 4.51 3.22
C PHE A 362 -18.90 4.33 2.48
N ASN A 363 -18.21 5.42 2.15
CA ASN A 363 -16.89 5.41 1.52
C ASN A 363 -15.74 5.88 2.43
N CYS A 364 -15.98 5.95 3.73
CA CYS A 364 -14.96 6.14 4.77
C CYS A 364 -15.46 5.56 6.10
N ALA A 365 -15.62 4.24 6.12
CA ALA A 365 -16.17 3.52 7.27
C ALA A 365 -15.20 3.49 8.46
N ASN A 366 -15.76 3.64 9.65
CA ASN A 366 -15.12 3.27 10.91
C ASN A 366 -15.19 1.75 11.13
N PHE A 367 -14.38 1.26 12.09
CA PHE A 367 -14.40 -0.14 12.50
C PHE A 367 -15.70 -0.49 13.22
#